data_d36e1522ac6f83d0edc55c30d34b0d3a
#
_entry.id   d36e1522ac6f83d0edc55c30d34b0d3a
#
_cell.length_a   1.000
_cell.length_b   1.000
_cell.length_c   1.000
_cell.angle_alpha   90.00
_cell.angle_beta   90.00
_cell.angle_gamma   90.00
#
_symmetry.space_group_name_H-M   'P 1'
#
loop_
_entity.id
_entity.type
_entity.pdbx_description
1 polymer ?
#
loop_
_entity_poly.entity_id
_entity_poly.type
_entity_poly.pdbx_seq_one_letter_code
_entity_poly.pdbx_strand_id
1 'polypeptide(L)'
;MQPPSSLLLSTGEFARMCNVSKELLIHYDKVGLLKPKEIGKNGYRYYSLKQLYLMDAIRFFLDTGMSMKEVKAYLDNRTTDLFLETTQAGIEKMKKQRDVLDARIGMIEKMRYITQRALLFPKDKPRLSFWDETWLITTDVKLERTQQSFAQAVSEHAEFCKSSAGVTKFPFGRAVYFPDLADPEDF
;
A
#
# COMPACT_ATOMS: atom_id res chain seq x y z
N MET A 1 -31.77 7.13 -43.14
CA MET A 1 -32.11 7.48 -41.77
C MET A 1 -30.83 8.05 -41.13
N GLN A 2 -30.69 9.37 -41.00
CA GLN A 2 -29.55 9.96 -40.30
C GLN A 2 -29.66 9.59 -38.83
N PRO A 3 -28.57 9.17 -38.16
CA PRO A 3 -28.60 8.94 -36.71
C PRO A 3 -28.93 10.27 -36.03
N PRO A 4 -29.71 10.23 -34.92
CA PRO A 4 -30.08 11.45 -34.20
C PRO A 4 -28.82 12.22 -33.80
N SER A 5 -28.86 13.53 -33.97
CA SER A 5 -27.84 14.48 -33.53
C SER A 5 -27.30 14.05 -32.16
N SER A 6 -25.99 13.90 -32.07
CA SER A 6 -25.29 13.39 -30.86
C SER A 6 -25.89 14.03 -29.62
N LEU A 7 -26.55 13.21 -28.78
CA LEU A 7 -27.13 13.64 -27.52
C LEU A 7 -25.96 14.16 -26.65
N LEU A 8 -25.88 15.47 -26.50
CA LEU A 8 -24.89 16.11 -25.66
C LEU A 8 -25.43 16.22 -24.25
N LEU A 9 -24.63 15.83 -23.31
CA LEU A 9 -24.91 15.91 -21.87
C LEU A 9 -24.22 17.13 -21.29
N SER A 10 -24.91 17.88 -20.47
CA SER A 10 -24.26 18.91 -19.64
C SER A 10 -23.26 18.28 -18.68
N THR A 11 -22.32 19.07 -18.14
CA THR A 11 -21.37 18.61 -17.11
C THR A 11 -22.05 17.91 -15.94
N GLY A 12 -23.22 18.42 -15.52
CA GLY A 12 -23.97 17.84 -14.40
C GLY A 12 -24.61 16.50 -14.71
N GLU A 13 -25.12 16.32 -15.93
CA GLU A 13 -25.70 15.03 -16.38
C GLU A 13 -24.60 14.00 -16.58
N PHE A 14 -23.52 14.37 -17.23
CA PHE A 14 -22.39 13.50 -17.45
C PHE A 14 -21.72 13.08 -16.13
N ALA A 15 -21.54 14.01 -15.18
CA ALA A 15 -21.01 13.74 -13.84
C ALA A 15 -21.87 12.72 -13.09
N ARG A 16 -23.20 12.88 -13.13
CA ARG A 16 -24.13 11.90 -12.50
C ARG A 16 -24.05 10.53 -13.15
N MET A 17 -23.99 10.46 -14.48
CA MET A 17 -23.88 9.18 -15.18
C MET A 17 -22.57 8.46 -14.88
N CYS A 18 -21.47 9.20 -14.74
CA CYS A 18 -20.16 8.64 -14.38
C CYS A 18 -19.98 8.42 -12.87
N ASN A 19 -20.93 8.83 -12.04
CA ASN A 19 -20.80 8.84 -10.57
C ASN A 19 -19.53 9.57 -10.09
N VAL A 20 -19.34 10.80 -10.58
CA VAL A 20 -18.22 11.67 -10.21
C VAL A 20 -18.70 13.08 -9.92
N SER A 21 -17.84 13.92 -9.33
CA SER A 21 -18.14 15.33 -9.12
C SER A 21 -17.95 16.15 -10.42
N LYS A 22 -18.64 17.28 -10.52
CA LYS A 22 -18.45 18.23 -11.63
C LYS A 22 -17.04 18.82 -11.62
N GLU A 23 -16.51 19.04 -10.44
CA GLU A 23 -15.17 19.59 -10.20
C GLU A 23 -14.09 18.68 -10.78
N LEU A 24 -14.28 17.35 -10.64
CA LEU A 24 -13.38 16.36 -11.24
C LEU A 24 -13.36 16.45 -12.76
N LEU A 25 -14.53 16.60 -13.38
CA LEU A 25 -14.62 16.75 -14.86
C LEU A 25 -13.96 18.05 -15.32
N ILE A 26 -14.14 19.15 -14.57
CA ILE A 26 -13.46 20.42 -14.84
C ILE A 26 -11.95 20.28 -14.69
N HIS A 27 -11.50 19.53 -13.67
CA HIS A 27 -10.09 19.24 -13.48
C HIS A 27 -9.53 18.39 -14.65
N TYR A 28 -10.24 17.36 -15.08
CA TYR A 28 -9.84 16.51 -16.21
C TYR A 28 -9.75 17.30 -17.53
N ASP A 29 -10.65 18.27 -17.75
CA ASP A 29 -10.55 19.16 -18.89
C ASP A 29 -9.31 20.06 -18.79
N LYS A 30 -9.02 20.66 -17.64
CA LYS A 30 -7.84 21.53 -17.41
C LYS A 30 -6.53 20.79 -17.64
N VAL A 31 -6.40 19.53 -17.18
CA VAL A 31 -5.19 18.73 -17.38
C VAL A 31 -5.16 18.02 -18.75
N GLY A 32 -6.24 18.15 -19.52
CA GLY A 32 -6.39 17.58 -20.86
C GLY A 32 -6.58 16.06 -20.88
N LEU A 33 -7.05 15.47 -19.77
CA LEU A 33 -7.32 14.05 -19.66
C LEU A 33 -8.69 13.67 -20.28
N LEU A 34 -9.70 14.50 -20.04
CA LEU A 34 -11.04 14.37 -20.64
C LEU A 34 -11.57 15.76 -20.99
N LYS A 35 -11.40 16.16 -22.25
CA LYS A 35 -11.94 17.42 -22.76
C LYS A 35 -13.42 17.29 -23.07
N PRO A 36 -14.25 18.34 -22.87
CA PRO A 36 -15.63 18.33 -23.34
C PRO A 36 -15.68 18.17 -24.86
N LYS A 37 -16.74 17.57 -25.36
CA LYS A 37 -16.98 17.45 -26.79
C LYS A 37 -17.22 18.82 -27.43
N GLU A 38 -17.88 19.70 -26.68
CA GLU A 38 -18.23 21.04 -27.11
C GLU A 38 -18.29 22.00 -25.91
N ILE A 39 -17.91 23.25 -26.14
CA ILE A 39 -18.16 24.35 -25.22
C ILE A 39 -19.19 25.27 -25.89
N GLY A 40 -20.38 25.35 -25.32
CA GLY A 40 -21.46 26.16 -25.86
C GLY A 40 -21.14 27.66 -25.83
N LYS A 41 -21.91 28.44 -26.60
CA LYS A 41 -21.80 29.93 -26.63
C LYS A 41 -21.98 30.59 -25.25
N ASN A 42 -22.65 29.87 -24.33
CA ASN A 42 -22.86 30.27 -22.93
C ASN A 42 -21.70 29.88 -22.01
N GLY A 43 -20.60 29.35 -22.55
CA GLY A 43 -19.44 28.86 -21.78
C GLY A 43 -19.63 27.51 -21.08
N TYR A 44 -20.80 26.88 -21.22
CA TYR A 44 -21.04 25.56 -20.61
C TYR A 44 -20.37 24.42 -21.38
N ARG A 45 -19.87 23.43 -20.65
CA ARG A 45 -19.23 22.23 -21.19
C ARG A 45 -20.26 21.14 -21.46
N TYR A 46 -20.16 20.54 -22.63
CA TYR A 46 -21.02 19.45 -23.05
C TYR A 46 -20.20 18.23 -23.44
N TYR A 47 -20.67 17.05 -23.04
CA TYR A 47 -20.02 15.76 -23.24
C TYR A 47 -20.93 14.86 -24.09
N SER A 48 -20.34 13.99 -24.88
CA SER A 48 -21.09 13.00 -25.69
C SER A 48 -21.21 11.68 -24.91
N LEU A 49 -22.23 10.88 -25.22
CA LEU A 49 -22.38 9.52 -24.65
C LEU A 49 -21.17 8.63 -24.92
N LYS A 50 -20.48 8.81 -26.04
CA LYS A 50 -19.26 8.05 -26.36
C LYS A 50 -18.13 8.32 -25.36
N GLN A 51 -18.13 9.45 -24.70
CA GLN A 51 -17.12 9.79 -23.68
C GLN A 51 -17.32 9.06 -22.36
N LEU A 52 -18.47 8.37 -22.15
CA LEU A 52 -18.64 7.47 -21.02
C LEU A 52 -17.60 6.33 -21.06
N TYR A 53 -17.41 5.70 -22.22
CA TYR A 53 -16.38 4.67 -22.38
C TYR A 53 -14.96 5.21 -22.13
N LEU A 54 -14.70 6.45 -22.50
CA LEU A 54 -13.42 7.08 -22.21
C LEU A 54 -13.24 7.33 -20.72
N MET A 55 -14.31 7.75 -20.04
CA MET A 55 -14.30 7.94 -18.60
C MET A 55 -14.07 6.63 -17.83
N ASP A 56 -14.71 5.54 -18.30
CA ASP A 56 -14.50 4.20 -17.71
C ASP A 56 -13.05 3.73 -17.93
N ALA A 57 -12.48 3.94 -19.11
CA ALA A 57 -11.08 3.63 -19.37
C ALA A 57 -10.13 4.45 -18.51
N ILE A 58 -10.38 5.75 -18.31
CA ILE A 58 -9.59 6.60 -17.42
C ILE A 58 -9.64 6.05 -15.99
N ARG A 59 -10.83 5.74 -15.50
CA ARG A 59 -11.01 5.18 -14.15
C ARG A 59 -10.27 3.86 -14.00
N PHE A 60 -10.45 2.94 -14.95
CA PHE A 60 -9.75 1.65 -14.95
C PHE A 60 -8.24 1.83 -14.76
N PHE A 61 -7.60 2.68 -15.54
CA PHE A 61 -6.16 2.89 -15.43
C PHE A 61 -5.74 3.59 -14.14
N LEU A 62 -6.52 4.56 -13.66
CA LEU A 62 -6.24 5.20 -12.36
C LEU A 62 -6.35 4.20 -11.20
N ASP A 63 -7.34 3.30 -11.25
CA ASP A 63 -7.53 2.26 -10.23
C ASP A 63 -6.39 1.22 -10.24
N THR A 64 -5.72 1.02 -11.38
CA THR A 64 -4.49 0.22 -11.45
C THR A 64 -3.26 0.95 -10.88
N GLY A 65 -3.43 2.17 -10.38
CA GLY A 65 -2.39 2.98 -9.76
C GLY A 65 -1.53 3.76 -10.75
N MET A 66 -1.99 3.95 -11.99
CA MET A 66 -1.39 4.92 -12.91
C MET A 66 -1.69 6.34 -12.46
N SER A 67 -0.74 7.22 -12.67
CA SER A 67 -0.96 8.66 -12.52
C SER A 67 -1.78 9.22 -13.69
N MET A 68 -2.46 10.34 -13.49
CA MET A 68 -3.20 11.03 -14.56
C MET A 68 -2.32 11.34 -15.78
N LYS A 69 -1.02 11.61 -15.57
CA LYS A 69 -0.06 11.88 -16.64
C LYS A 69 0.20 10.63 -17.49
N GLU A 70 0.37 9.47 -16.85
CA GLU A 70 0.58 8.19 -17.51
C GLU A 70 -0.69 7.76 -18.27
N VAL A 71 -1.86 7.92 -17.66
CA VAL A 71 -3.14 7.64 -18.32
C VAL A 71 -3.31 8.52 -19.57
N LYS A 72 -3.00 9.81 -19.48
CA LYS A 72 -3.07 10.72 -20.63
C LYS A 72 -2.11 10.28 -21.74
N ALA A 73 -0.85 10.00 -21.41
CA ALA A 73 0.14 9.55 -22.38
C ALA A 73 -0.29 8.27 -23.10
N TYR A 74 -0.89 7.33 -22.35
CA TYR A 74 -1.49 6.12 -22.93
C TYR A 74 -2.66 6.45 -23.85
N LEU A 75 -3.59 7.30 -23.43
CA LEU A 75 -4.79 7.65 -24.22
C LEU A 75 -4.45 8.38 -25.52
N ASP A 76 -3.35 9.14 -25.54
CA ASP A 76 -2.86 9.85 -26.72
C ASP A 76 -2.18 8.92 -27.73
N ASN A 77 -1.61 7.79 -27.28
CA ASN A 77 -0.80 6.86 -28.10
C ASN A 77 -1.29 5.40 -28.02
N ARG A 78 -2.58 5.14 -28.11
CA ARG A 78 -3.17 3.82 -27.92
C ARG A 78 -2.69 2.81 -28.98
N THR A 79 -1.98 1.78 -28.51
CA THR A 79 -1.67 0.59 -29.28
C THR A 79 -1.96 -0.65 -28.43
N THR A 80 -2.14 -1.80 -29.08
CA THR A 80 -2.33 -3.07 -28.36
C THR A 80 -1.12 -3.41 -27.51
N ASP A 81 0.08 -3.20 -28.03
CA ASP A 81 1.32 -3.50 -27.31
C ASP A 81 1.47 -2.62 -26.06
N LEU A 82 1.21 -1.31 -26.19
CA LEU A 82 1.24 -0.38 -25.06
C LEU A 82 0.16 -0.72 -24.01
N PHE A 83 -1.01 -1.22 -24.43
CA PHE A 83 -2.02 -1.71 -23.51
C PHE A 83 -1.53 -2.90 -22.71
N LEU A 84 -0.95 -3.91 -23.35
CA LEU A 84 -0.42 -5.09 -22.69
C LEU A 84 0.72 -4.76 -21.73
N GLU A 85 1.65 -3.92 -22.17
CA GLU A 85 2.77 -3.44 -21.32
C GLU A 85 2.26 -2.68 -20.08
N THR A 86 1.35 -1.73 -20.30
CA THR A 86 0.80 -0.88 -19.23
C THR A 86 0.03 -1.70 -18.21
N THR A 87 -0.81 -2.64 -18.68
CA THR A 87 -1.59 -3.51 -17.77
C THR A 87 -0.69 -4.48 -17.00
N GLN A 88 0.35 -5.02 -17.64
CA GLN A 88 1.33 -5.87 -16.95
C GLN A 88 2.07 -5.10 -15.86
N ALA A 89 2.53 -3.89 -16.15
CA ALA A 89 3.17 -3.03 -15.15
C ALA A 89 2.23 -2.70 -13.98
N GLY A 90 0.95 -2.45 -14.26
CA GLY A 90 -0.08 -2.26 -13.25
C GLY A 90 -0.25 -3.48 -12.33
N ILE A 91 -0.32 -4.68 -12.92
CA ILE A 91 -0.40 -5.95 -12.18
C ILE A 91 0.80 -6.11 -11.23
N GLU A 92 2.02 -5.88 -11.71
CA GLU A 92 3.22 -6.01 -10.89
C GLU A 92 3.26 -4.98 -9.74
N LYS A 93 2.79 -3.77 -9.98
CA LYS A 93 2.67 -2.73 -8.94
C LYS A 93 1.66 -3.14 -7.87
N MET A 94 0.49 -3.66 -8.27
CA MET A 94 -0.53 -4.13 -7.33
C MET A 94 -0.07 -5.34 -6.52
N LYS A 95 0.66 -6.29 -7.12
CA LYS A 95 1.27 -7.41 -6.40
C LYS A 95 2.23 -6.93 -5.31
N LYS A 96 3.12 -5.99 -5.63
CA LYS A 96 4.02 -5.39 -4.63
C LYS A 96 3.27 -4.72 -3.48
N GLN A 97 2.18 -4.00 -3.79
CA GLN A 97 1.33 -3.39 -2.75
C GLN A 97 0.66 -4.45 -1.87
N ARG A 98 0.14 -5.52 -2.47
CA ARG A 98 -0.43 -6.66 -1.75
C ARG A 98 0.61 -7.28 -0.81
N ASP A 99 1.82 -7.58 -1.29
CA ASP A 99 2.87 -8.19 -0.48
C ASP A 99 3.25 -7.33 0.74
N VAL A 100 3.25 -5.99 0.58
CA VAL A 100 3.44 -5.05 1.69
C VAL A 100 2.28 -5.09 2.69
N LEU A 101 1.04 -5.20 2.20
CA LEU A 101 -0.14 -5.32 3.07
C LEU A 101 -0.15 -6.65 3.82
N ASP A 102 0.15 -7.74 3.13
CA ASP A 102 0.23 -9.09 3.72
C ASP A 102 1.30 -9.14 4.83
N ALA A 103 2.46 -8.55 4.60
CA ALA A 103 3.49 -8.43 5.63
C ALA A 103 3.02 -7.61 6.85
N ARG A 104 2.27 -6.53 6.64
CA ARG A 104 1.70 -5.71 7.73
C ARG A 104 0.64 -6.48 8.53
N ILE A 105 -0.23 -7.21 7.84
CA ILE A 105 -1.27 -8.05 8.45
C ILE A 105 -0.59 -9.11 9.32
N GLY A 106 0.36 -9.87 8.79
CA GLY A 106 1.08 -10.90 9.53
C GLY A 106 1.78 -10.36 10.78
N MET A 107 2.31 -9.13 10.72
CA MET A 107 2.88 -8.48 11.90
C MET A 107 1.82 -8.20 12.97
N ILE A 108 0.66 -7.66 12.59
CA ILE A 108 -0.44 -7.36 13.52
C ILE A 108 -0.97 -8.66 14.16
N GLU A 109 -1.14 -9.71 13.36
CA GLU A 109 -1.56 -11.02 13.82
C GLU A 109 -0.57 -11.62 14.83
N LYS A 110 0.72 -11.52 14.57
CA LYS A 110 1.76 -11.96 15.49
C LYS A 110 1.73 -11.18 16.81
N MET A 111 1.58 -9.86 16.76
CA MET A 111 1.45 -9.03 17.98
C MET A 111 0.20 -9.41 18.78
N ARG A 112 -0.93 -9.61 18.10
CA ARG A 112 -2.18 -10.06 18.73
C ARG A 112 -2.01 -11.41 19.40
N TYR A 113 -1.39 -12.37 18.72
CA TYR A 113 -1.11 -13.70 19.26
C TYR A 113 -0.25 -13.64 20.52
N ILE A 114 0.86 -12.88 20.49
CA ILE A 114 1.74 -12.71 21.65
C ILE A 114 0.98 -12.08 22.83
N THR A 115 0.18 -11.04 22.57
CA THR A 115 -0.61 -10.37 23.60
C THR A 115 -1.65 -11.32 24.20
N GLN A 116 -2.37 -12.08 23.38
CA GLN A 116 -3.34 -13.06 23.87
C GLN A 116 -2.68 -14.13 24.72
N ARG A 117 -1.53 -14.64 24.33
CA ARG A 117 -0.77 -15.58 25.15
C ARG A 117 -0.31 -14.97 26.46
N ALA A 118 0.18 -13.73 26.46
CA ALA A 118 0.61 -13.04 27.66
C ALA A 118 -0.51 -12.87 28.70
N LEU A 119 -1.76 -12.71 28.25
CA LEU A 119 -2.93 -12.61 29.13
C LEU A 119 -3.30 -13.94 29.82
N LEU A 120 -2.87 -15.07 29.29
CA LEU A 120 -3.15 -16.38 29.85
C LEU A 120 -2.21 -16.74 31.02
N PHE A 121 -1.20 -15.93 31.30
CA PHE A 121 -0.16 -16.26 32.26
C PHE A 121 -0.09 -15.26 33.43
N PRO A 122 0.18 -15.74 34.65
CA PRO A 122 0.47 -14.85 35.78
C PRO A 122 1.66 -13.95 35.49
N LYS A 123 1.55 -12.67 35.86
CA LYS A 123 2.57 -11.65 35.52
C LYS A 123 3.82 -11.68 36.42
N ASP A 124 3.79 -12.48 37.47
CA ASP A 124 4.69 -12.43 38.62
C ASP A 124 5.57 -13.68 38.81
N LYS A 125 5.46 -14.64 37.88
CA LYS A 125 6.27 -15.86 37.93
C LYS A 125 7.02 -16.11 36.61
N PRO A 126 8.32 -16.36 36.66
CA PRO A 126 9.06 -16.82 35.48
C PRO A 126 8.53 -18.16 35.03
N ARG A 127 8.61 -18.43 33.72
CA ARG A 127 8.10 -19.64 33.13
C ARG A 127 9.00 -20.12 32.02
N LEU A 128 9.24 -21.44 32.00
CA LEU A 128 9.80 -22.13 30.85
C LEU A 128 8.75 -22.30 29.75
N SER A 129 9.11 -21.99 28.53
CA SER A 129 8.27 -22.20 27.35
C SER A 129 9.11 -22.82 26.23
N PHE A 130 8.61 -23.91 25.68
CA PHE A 130 9.19 -24.50 24.47
C PHE A 130 8.62 -23.81 23.23
N TRP A 131 9.48 -23.46 22.32
CA TRP A 131 9.14 -22.89 21.03
C TRP A 131 9.61 -23.86 19.94
N ASP A 132 8.86 -23.93 18.85
CA ASP A 132 9.33 -24.62 17.67
C ASP A 132 10.61 -23.95 17.16
N GLU A 133 11.39 -24.67 16.37
CA GLU A 133 12.62 -24.14 15.79
C GLU A 133 12.36 -22.78 15.15
N THR A 134 13.05 -21.77 15.65
CA THR A 134 12.82 -20.37 15.26
C THR A 134 14.17 -19.70 15.00
N TRP A 135 14.27 -19.07 13.82
CA TRP A 135 15.43 -18.25 13.49
C TRP A 135 15.38 -16.94 14.25
N LEU A 136 16.48 -16.62 14.90
CA LEU A 136 16.66 -15.34 15.61
C LEU A 136 17.78 -14.53 14.93
N ILE A 137 17.53 -13.26 14.72
CA ILE A 137 18.59 -12.32 14.37
C ILE A 137 19.11 -11.72 15.68
N THR A 138 20.36 -11.96 15.99
CA THR A 138 21.00 -11.49 17.21
C THR A 138 22.13 -10.51 16.89
N THR A 139 22.37 -9.57 17.77
CA THR A 139 23.52 -8.66 17.74
C THR A 139 24.19 -8.71 19.10
N ASP A 140 25.46 -8.99 19.13
CA ASP A 140 26.24 -8.97 20.37
C ASP A 140 26.41 -7.53 20.83
N VAL A 141 25.90 -7.24 22.00
CA VAL A 141 25.95 -5.90 22.57
C VAL A 141 26.77 -5.92 23.86
N LYS A 142 27.93 -5.27 23.83
CA LYS A 142 28.68 -4.95 25.06
C LYS A 142 28.03 -3.75 25.72
N LEU A 143 27.07 -4.00 26.60
CA LEU A 143 26.38 -2.94 27.31
C LEU A 143 27.21 -2.40 28.45
N GLU A 144 27.64 -1.16 28.35
CA GLU A 144 27.81 -0.34 29.56
C GLU A 144 26.43 -0.16 30.17
N ARG A 145 26.29 -0.39 31.49
CA ARG A 145 24.98 -0.47 32.19
C ARG A 145 24.21 0.86 32.25
N THR A 146 24.07 1.57 31.15
CA THR A 146 23.31 2.82 31.06
C THR A 146 22.08 2.65 30.16
N GLN A 147 21.00 3.35 30.49
CA GLN A 147 19.78 3.36 29.63
C GLN A 147 20.08 3.86 28.22
N GLN A 148 21.04 4.77 28.09
CA GLN A 148 21.40 5.38 26.81
C GLN A 148 22.12 4.37 25.87
N SER A 149 23.04 3.55 26.42
CA SER A 149 23.73 2.52 25.68
C SER A 149 22.77 1.42 25.23
N PHE A 150 21.76 1.07 26.02
CA PHE A 150 20.72 0.12 25.63
C PHE A 150 19.85 0.65 24.50
N ALA A 151 19.38 1.90 24.59
CA ALA A 151 18.55 2.51 23.56
C ALA A 151 19.29 2.62 22.21
N GLN A 152 20.56 2.95 22.26
CA GLN A 152 21.42 2.99 21.06
C GLN A 152 21.57 1.60 20.45
N ALA A 153 21.88 0.57 21.24
CA ALA A 153 22.01 -0.80 20.76
C ALA A 153 20.72 -1.34 20.12
N VAL A 154 19.57 -1.02 20.71
CA VAL A 154 18.26 -1.37 20.14
C VAL A 154 18.04 -0.68 18.78
N SER A 155 18.42 0.59 18.67
CA SER A 155 18.28 1.35 17.41
C SER A 155 19.19 0.79 16.31
N GLU A 156 20.45 0.50 16.63
CA GLU A 156 21.43 -0.08 15.71
C GLU A 156 20.99 -1.48 15.22
N HIS A 157 20.49 -2.30 16.14
CA HIS A 157 19.95 -3.62 15.81
C HIS A 157 18.72 -3.52 14.90
N ALA A 158 17.81 -2.57 15.17
CA ALA A 158 16.63 -2.33 14.34
C ALA A 158 17.01 -1.92 12.91
N GLU A 159 18.03 -1.07 12.77
CA GLU A 159 18.53 -0.63 11.46
C GLU A 159 19.24 -1.78 10.71
N PHE A 160 20.02 -2.59 11.40
CA PHE A 160 20.61 -3.80 10.85
C PHE A 160 19.54 -4.78 10.33
N CYS A 161 18.50 -5.07 11.12
CA CYS A 161 17.41 -5.94 10.72
C CYS A 161 16.66 -5.41 9.49
N LYS A 162 16.45 -4.11 9.44
CA LYS A 162 15.82 -3.44 8.29
C LYS A 162 16.66 -3.55 7.02
N SER A 163 17.96 -3.28 7.12
CA SER A 163 18.87 -3.27 5.96
C SER A 163 19.21 -4.67 5.47
N SER A 164 19.42 -5.63 6.38
CA SER A 164 19.94 -6.96 6.05
C SER A 164 18.87 -8.00 5.79
N ALA A 165 17.71 -7.92 6.50
CA ALA A 165 16.64 -8.91 6.42
C ALA A 165 15.29 -8.33 6.01
N GLY A 166 15.20 -7.03 5.70
CA GLY A 166 13.95 -6.35 5.35
C GLY A 166 12.91 -6.29 6.49
N VAL A 167 13.31 -6.67 7.71
CA VAL A 167 12.42 -6.70 8.87
C VAL A 167 12.37 -5.31 9.49
N THR A 168 11.20 -4.69 9.42
CA THR A 168 11.05 -3.28 9.83
C THR A 168 10.45 -3.07 11.21
N LYS A 169 9.78 -4.07 11.76
CA LYS A 169 9.17 -3.98 13.10
C LYS A 169 8.95 -5.38 13.66
N PHE A 170 9.31 -5.56 14.93
CA PHE A 170 9.05 -6.83 15.63
C PHE A 170 9.16 -6.67 17.12
N PRO A 171 8.67 -7.66 17.90
CA PRO A 171 8.96 -7.67 19.33
C PRO A 171 10.46 -7.91 19.55
N PHE A 172 11.09 -7.02 20.30
CA PHE A 172 12.43 -7.20 20.78
C PHE A 172 12.42 -8.08 22.02
N GLY A 173 13.44 -8.95 22.12
CA GLY A 173 13.76 -9.68 23.32
C GLY A 173 15.21 -9.43 23.72
N ARG A 174 15.53 -9.70 24.96
CA ARG A 174 16.90 -9.78 25.44
C ARG A 174 17.19 -11.26 25.74
N ALA A 175 18.18 -11.81 25.06
CA ALA A 175 18.75 -13.10 25.43
C ALA A 175 19.95 -12.82 26.38
N VAL A 176 19.96 -13.48 27.50
CA VAL A 176 21.09 -13.47 28.42
C VAL A 176 21.69 -14.88 28.36
N TYR A 177 22.95 -14.93 28.00
CA TYR A 177 23.67 -16.19 27.98
C TYR A 177 24.34 -16.43 29.33
N PHE A 178 24.04 -17.56 29.95
CA PHE A 178 24.64 -18.02 31.19
C PHE A 178 25.40 -19.31 30.92
N PRO A 179 26.72 -19.24 30.71
CA PRO A 179 27.52 -20.40 30.33
C PRO A 179 27.58 -21.49 31.39
N ASP A 180 27.28 -21.12 32.64
CA ASP A 180 27.43 -22.03 33.81
C ASP A 180 26.08 -22.52 34.36
N LEU A 181 24.95 -22.24 33.70
CA LEU A 181 23.66 -22.82 34.07
C LEU A 181 23.59 -24.27 33.57
N ALA A 182 24.02 -25.18 34.42
CA ALA A 182 23.97 -26.60 34.16
C ALA A 182 22.59 -27.22 34.43
N ASP A 183 21.71 -26.55 35.17
CA ASP A 183 20.39 -27.06 35.58
C ASP A 183 19.30 -25.98 35.44
N PRO A 184 18.15 -26.31 34.80
CA PRO A 184 16.99 -25.42 34.75
C PRO A 184 16.33 -25.10 36.08
N GLU A 185 16.69 -25.82 37.17
CA GLU A 185 16.16 -25.60 38.53
C GLU A 185 16.90 -24.48 39.28
N ASP A 186 17.98 -23.95 38.71
CA ASP A 186 18.78 -22.85 39.31
C ASP A 186 18.21 -21.45 39.07
N PHE A 187 16.93 -21.33 38.65
CA PHE A 187 16.22 -20.08 38.44
C PHE A 187 15.24 -19.74 39.58
#